data_b53bdbb29c5c0af75fb0fce0621bf070
#
_entry.id   b53bdbb29c5c0af75fb0fce0621bf070
#
_cell.length_a   1.000
_cell.length_b   1.000
_cell.length_c   1.000
_cell.angle_alpha   90.00
_cell.angle_beta   90.00
_cell.angle_gamma   90.00
#
_symmetry.space_group_name_H-M   'P 1'
#
loop_
_entity.id
_entity.type
_entity.pdbx_description
1 polymer ?
#
loop_
_entity_poly.entity_id
_entity_poly.type
_entity_poly.pdbx_seq_one_letter_code
_entity_poly.pdbx_strand_id
1 'polypeptide(L)'
;MILATFFVALISFTGLTAQQEKSQSQPKTTEHLKFMGIPIDGSPKAFANKLKSRGFTLEDPLSPNILWMTGTFAGISNSNVFIYKSPATANVYRVRVMFPNVDSWSELEMRYSKFKDWLSQKYLLLESTEEFQGYPPSSDSDKMTKLILDNCTYLCRYGAGSSSGEFLGAIYLAIKSSSSVYGEGYVCIEYQDYLNGIKAEQEFIDNL
;
A
#
# COMPACT_ATOMS: atom_id res chain seq x y z
N MET A 1 24.52 -60.62 21.80
CA MET A 1 23.18 -60.64 21.16
C MET A 1 22.20 -60.12 22.21
N ILE A 2 21.92 -58.83 22.19
CA ILE A 2 21.07 -58.15 23.18
C ILE A 2 19.85 -57.66 22.41
N LEU A 3 18.69 -58.24 22.72
CA LEU A 3 17.38 -57.86 22.17
C LEU A 3 16.93 -56.56 22.87
N ALA A 4 16.77 -55.48 22.13
CA ALA A 4 16.14 -54.27 22.62
C ALA A 4 14.64 -54.32 22.28
N THR A 5 13.82 -54.40 23.31
CA THR A 5 12.35 -54.39 23.26
C THR A 5 11.86 -52.96 23.07
N PHE A 6 11.26 -52.66 21.93
CA PHE A 6 10.60 -51.39 21.69
C PHE A 6 9.21 -51.38 22.35
N PHE A 7 9.02 -50.51 23.34
CA PHE A 7 7.72 -50.23 23.94
C PHE A 7 7.02 -49.16 23.09
N VAL A 8 6.00 -49.57 22.37
CA VAL A 8 5.11 -48.65 21.64
C VAL A 8 4.04 -48.13 22.60
N ALA A 9 4.16 -46.94 23.06
CA ALA A 9 3.10 -46.25 23.79
C ALA A 9 2.07 -45.69 22.80
N LEU A 10 0.88 -46.30 22.75
CA LEU A 10 -0.29 -45.76 22.11
C LEU A 10 -0.78 -44.53 22.90
N ILE A 11 -0.52 -43.32 22.40
CA ILE A 11 -1.17 -42.12 22.89
C ILE A 11 -2.47 -41.93 22.10
N SER A 12 -3.58 -42.24 22.80
CA SER A 12 -4.93 -41.97 22.28
C SER A 12 -5.15 -40.44 22.23
N PHE A 13 -5.07 -39.86 21.04
CA PHE A 13 -5.47 -38.49 20.81
C PHE A 13 -7.00 -38.45 20.77
N THR A 14 -7.62 -38.15 21.90
CA THR A 14 -9.04 -37.74 21.95
C THR A 14 -9.13 -36.35 21.30
N GLY A 15 -9.85 -36.30 20.17
CA GLY A 15 -10.06 -35.09 19.42
C GLY A 15 -10.73 -33.98 20.24
N LEU A 16 -9.99 -32.91 20.47
CA LEU A 16 -10.55 -31.60 20.73
C LEU A 16 -10.63 -30.90 19.37
N THR A 17 -11.78 -30.96 18.73
CA THR A 17 -12.14 -30.03 17.64
C THR A 17 -12.30 -28.65 18.27
N ALA A 18 -11.21 -27.91 18.37
CA ALA A 18 -11.27 -26.47 18.56
C ALA A 18 -11.77 -25.87 17.24
N GLN A 19 -13.10 -25.67 17.17
CA GLN A 19 -13.66 -24.71 16.25
C GLN A 19 -13.08 -23.35 16.62
N GLN A 20 -12.03 -22.95 15.93
CA GLN A 20 -11.54 -21.58 15.93
C GLN A 20 -12.59 -20.76 15.19
N GLU A 21 -13.62 -20.31 15.90
CA GLU A 21 -14.47 -19.23 15.43
C GLU A 21 -13.57 -18.06 15.12
N LYS A 22 -13.32 -17.84 13.84
CA LYS A 22 -12.84 -16.56 13.33
C LYS A 22 -13.95 -15.55 13.60
N SER A 23 -13.95 -15.02 14.82
CA SER A 23 -14.68 -13.80 15.14
C SER A 23 -13.99 -12.67 14.37
N GLN A 24 -14.35 -12.52 13.10
CA GLN A 24 -14.13 -11.29 12.37
C GLN A 24 -15.07 -10.28 13.04
N SER A 25 -14.53 -9.53 14.02
CA SER A 25 -15.22 -8.39 14.57
C SER A 25 -15.52 -7.44 13.41
N GLN A 26 -16.78 -7.30 13.05
CA GLN A 26 -17.21 -6.33 12.04
C GLN A 26 -16.67 -4.94 12.44
N PRO A 27 -16.16 -4.17 11.46
CA PRO A 27 -15.67 -2.84 11.74
C PRO A 27 -16.77 -1.99 12.38
N LYS A 28 -16.47 -1.36 13.52
CA LYS A 28 -17.41 -0.52 14.26
C LYS A 28 -17.64 0.83 13.60
N THR A 29 -16.67 1.28 12.77
CA THR A 29 -16.74 2.57 12.08
C THR A 29 -17.44 2.45 10.73
N THR A 30 -18.11 3.52 10.34
CA THR A 30 -18.63 3.76 8.99
C THR A 30 -17.81 4.83 8.27
N GLU A 31 -16.78 5.36 8.93
CA GLU A 31 -15.88 6.37 8.34
C GLU A 31 -14.86 5.73 7.42
N HIS A 32 -14.61 6.41 6.30
CA HIS A 32 -13.60 6.02 5.31
C HIS A 32 -12.33 6.84 5.45
N LEU A 33 -11.18 6.24 5.11
CA LEU A 33 -9.94 6.96 4.91
C LEU A 33 -10.14 8.05 3.86
N LYS A 34 -9.50 9.21 4.04
CA LYS A 34 -9.66 10.35 3.12
C LYS A 34 -8.36 10.61 2.35
N PHE A 35 -8.50 10.77 1.04
CA PHE A 35 -7.46 11.29 0.16
C PHE A 35 -7.79 12.75 -0.19
N MET A 36 -6.92 13.69 0.13
CA MET A 36 -7.18 15.13 -0.03
C MET A 36 -8.54 15.57 0.55
N GLY A 37 -8.96 15.01 1.69
CA GLY A 37 -10.26 15.28 2.32
C GLY A 37 -11.47 14.63 1.61
N ILE A 38 -11.28 13.85 0.55
CA ILE A 38 -12.31 13.08 -0.15
C ILE A 38 -12.31 11.66 0.44
N PRO A 39 -13.43 11.14 0.99
CA PRO A 39 -13.52 9.75 1.43
C PRO A 39 -13.20 8.78 0.28
N ILE A 40 -12.38 7.79 0.55
CA ILE A 40 -12.04 6.72 -0.42
C ILE A 40 -13.21 5.74 -0.45
N ASP A 41 -14.28 6.16 -1.12
CA ASP A 41 -15.54 5.43 -1.24
C ASP A 41 -16.32 5.88 -2.48
N GLY A 42 -17.38 5.12 -2.79
CA GLY A 42 -18.28 5.38 -3.90
C GLY A 42 -17.68 5.10 -5.26
N SER A 43 -18.37 5.50 -6.32
CA SER A 43 -17.94 5.19 -7.69
C SER A 43 -16.67 5.94 -8.09
N PRO A 44 -15.76 5.32 -8.88
CA PRO A 44 -14.54 5.98 -9.37
C PRO A 44 -14.79 7.28 -10.13
N LYS A 45 -15.88 7.32 -10.91
CA LYS A 45 -16.27 8.52 -11.66
C LYS A 45 -16.63 9.69 -10.74
N ALA A 46 -17.38 9.42 -9.66
CA ALA A 46 -17.72 10.44 -8.67
C ALA A 46 -16.48 10.93 -7.92
N PHE A 47 -15.57 10.01 -7.56
CA PHE A 47 -14.30 10.34 -6.93
C PHE A 47 -13.41 11.19 -7.85
N ALA A 48 -13.24 10.78 -9.11
CA ALA A 48 -12.48 11.53 -10.12
C ALA A 48 -13.05 12.94 -10.37
N ASN A 49 -14.38 13.12 -10.38
CA ASN A 49 -14.99 14.44 -10.52
C ASN A 49 -14.62 15.38 -9.35
N LYS A 50 -14.52 14.86 -8.13
CA LYS A 50 -14.05 15.63 -6.97
C LYS A 50 -12.57 16.00 -7.10
N LEU A 51 -11.73 15.16 -7.72
CA LEU A 51 -10.34 15.49 -8.01
C LEU A 51 -10.21 16.51 -9.16
N LYS A 52 -11.06 16.42 -10.18
CA LYS A 52 -11.12 17.45 -11.24
C LYS A 52 -11.35 18.85 -10.68
N SER A 53 -12.25 19.01 -9.70
CA SER A 53 -12.48 20.31 -9.03
C SER A 53 -11.27 20.80 -8.22
N ARG A 54 -10.23 19.98 -8.06
CA ARG A 54 -8.94 20.30 -7.41
C ARG A 54 -7.78 20.44 -8.39
N GLY A 55 -8.08 20.52 -9.69
CA GLY A 55 -7.09 20.75 -10.75
C GLY A 55 -6.44 19.49 -11.31
N PHE A 56 -7.02 18.30 -11.06
CA PHE A 56 -6.56 17.07 -11.72
C PHE A 56 -7.28 16.86 -13.05
N THR A 57 -6.54 16.35 -14.04
CA THR A 57 -7.03 15.97 -15.36
C THR A 57 -7.19 14.46 -15.42
N LEU A 58 -8.30 13.98 -15.99
CA LEU A 58 -8.51 12.56 -16.26
C LEU A 58 -7.77 12.18 -17.54
N GLU A 59 -6.98 11.15 -17.47
CA GLU A 59 -6.27 10.55 -18.58
C GLU A 59 -7.02 9.31 -19.11
N ASP A 60 -6.53 8.73 -20.20
CA ASP A 60 -7.08 7.50 -20.74
C ASP A 60 -6.98 6.34 -19.73
N PRO A 61 -8.03 5.54 -19.55
CA PRO A 61 -8.04 4.49 -18.54
C PRO A 61 -7.03 3.39 -18.87
N LEU A 62 -6.20 3.03 -17.90
CA LEU A 62 -5.21 1.94 -18.04
C LEU A 62 -5.87 0.55 -18.03
N SER A 63 -7.02 0.43 -17.35
CA SER A 63 -7.79 -0.80 -17.27
C SER A 63 -9.22 -0.50 -16.81
N PRO A 64 -10.17 -1.46 -16.94
CA PRO A 64 -11.54 -1.28 -16.47
C PRO A 64 -11.66 -0.98 -14.96
N ASN A 65 -10.63 -1.33 -14.18
CA ASN A 65 -10.63 -1.18 -12.72
C ASN A 65 -9.75 -0.06 -12.20
N ILE A 66 -9.08 0.69 -13.08
CA ILE A 66 -8.14 1.76 -12.70
C ILE A 66 -8.43 3.01 -13.53
N LEU A 67 -8.81 4.11 -12.85
CA LEU A 67 -8.79 5.43 -13.47
C LEU A 67 -7.43 6.09 -13.19
N TRP A 68 -6.91 6.78 -14.18
CA TRP A 68 -5.67 7.51 -14.11
C TRP A 68 -5.94 9.01 -14.26
N MET A 69 -5.33 9.79 -13.38
CA MET A 69 -5.41 11.25 -13.40
C MET A 69 -4.02 11.85 -13.24
N THR A 70 -3.79 13.03 -13.78
CA THR A 70 -2.57 13.81 -13.59
C THR A 70 -2.90 15.17 -12.95
N GLY A 71 -1.97 15.69 -12.14
CA GLY A 71 -2.16 16.97 -11.49
C GLY A 71 -1.01 17.35 -10.56
N THR A 72 -1.26 18.34 -9.70
CA THR A 72 -0.30 18.73 -8.66
C THR A 72 -0.72 18.15 -7.32
N PHE A 73 0.16 17.36 -6.71
CA PHE A 73 -0.04 16.82 -5.37
C PHE A 73 1.11 17.23 -4.45
N ALA A 74 0.79 17.76 -3.28
CA ALA A 74 1.77 18.22 -2.28
C ALA A 74 2.85 19.18 -2.85
N GLY A 75 2.46 20.02 -3.81
CA GLY A 75 3.36 20.98 -4.49
C GLY A 75 4.20 20.37 -5.62
N ILE A 76 4.07 19.09 -5.93
CA ILE A 76 4.77 18.44 -7.05
C ILE A 76 3.82 18.31 -8.23
N SER A 77 4.14 19.01 -9.32
CA SER A 77 3.40 18.94 -10.58
C SER A 77 3.63 17.60 -11.29
N ASN A 78 2.76 17.28 -12.25
CA ASN A 78 2.84 16.04 -13.04
C ASN A 78 2.83 14.76 -12.17
N SER A 79 2.18 14.84 -11.00
CA SER A 79 1.93 13.67 -10.17
C SER A 79 0.80 12.84 -10.78
N ASN A 80 1.03 11.53 -10.93
CA ASN A 80 0.04 10.59 -11.42
C ASN A 80 -0.78 10.04 -10.25
N VAL A 81 -2.10 10.06 -10.37
CA VAL A 81 -3.04 9.53 -9.36
C VAL A 81 -3.83 8.38 -9.97
N PHE A 82 -3.67 7.19 -9.41
CA PHE A 82 -4.38 5.98 -9.82
C PHE A 82 -5.47 5.68 -8.79
N ILE A 83 -6.71 5.58 -9.27
CA ILE A 83 -7.90 5.31 -8.47
C ILE A 83 -8.33 3.87 -8.78
N TYR A 84 -8.24 2.99 -7.79
CA TYR A 84 -8.58 1.57 -7.92
C TYR A 84 -9.98 1.32 -7.39
N LYS A 85 -10.81 0.64 -8.18
CA LYS A 85 -12.12 0.15 -7.75
C LYS A 85 -12.07 -1.36 -7.51
N SER A 86 -12.87 -1.83 -6.57
CA SER A 86 -13.16 -3.24 -6.41
C SER A 86 -13.97 -3.73 -7.63
N PRO A 87 -13.61 -4.86 -8.23
CA PRO A 87 -14.37 -5.45 -9.32
C PRO A 87 -15.84 -5.75 -8.95
N ALA A 88 -16.14 -6.29 -7.74
CA ALA A 88 -17.50 -6.65 -7.32
C ALA A 88 -18.31 -5.48 -6.77
N THR A 89 -17.75 -4.69 -5.86
CA THR A 89 -18.51 -3.58 -5.26
C THR A 89 -18.54 -2.34 -6.15
N ALA A 90 -17.66 -2.27 -7.16
CA ALA A 90 -17.41 -1.10 -8.00
C ALA A 90 -17.03 0.18 -7.23
N ASN A 91 -16.79 0.08 -5.91
CA ASN A 91 -16.37 1.19 -5.07
C ASN A 91 -14.85 1.41 -5.11
N VAL A 92 -14.44 2.66 -4.93
CA VAL A 92 -13.03 3.00 -4.73
C VAL A 92 -12.59 2.44 -3.37
N TYR A 93 -11.48 1.70 -3.36
CA TYR A 93 -10.87 1.17 -2.14
C TYR A 93 -9.43 1.58 -1.94
N ARG A 94 -8.77 2.06 -3.02
CA ARG A 94 -7.36 2.42 -2.99
C ARG A 94 -7.06 3.57 -3.93
N VAL A 95 -6.17 4.48 -3.49
CA VAL A 95 -5.64 5.59 -4.30
C VAL A 95 -4.13 5.57 -4.18
N ARG A 96 -3.42 5.55 -5.32
CA ARG A 96 -1.97 5.64 -5.36
C ARG A 96 -1.54 6.91 -6.08
N VAL A 97 -0.64 7.65 -5.47
CA VAL A 97 0.07 8.77 -6.09
C VAL A 97 1.46 8.30 -6.47
N MET A 98 1.85 8.49 -7.74
CA MET A 98 3.22 8.30 -8.21
C MET A 98 3.77 9.66 -8.62
N PHE A 99 4.90 10.03 -8.04
CA PHE A 99 5.59 11.27 -8.38
C PHE A 99 6.42 11.08 -9.65
N PRO A 100 6.81 12.17 -10.35
CA PRO A 100 7.66 12.08 -11.52
C PRO A 100 8.93 11.30 -11.26
N ASN A 101 9.34 10.50 -12.23
CA ASN A 101 10.59 9.73 -12.21
C ASN A 101 11.79 10.65 -12.09
N VAL A 102 12.84 10.14 -11.45
CA VAL A 102 14.16 10.78 -11.35
C VAL A 102 15.26 9.72 -11.50
N ASP A 103 16.43 10.13 -11.94
CA ASP A 103 17.60 9.29 -12.19
C ASP A 103 18.67 9.40 -11.08
N SER A 104 18.37 10.15 -10.01
CA SER A 104 19.25 10.40 -8.86
C SER A 104 18.69 9.81 -7.58
N TRP A 105 19.50 8.98 -6.90
CA TRP A 105 19.13 8.47 -5.58
C TRP A 105 18.98 9.59 -4.55
N SER A 106 19.88 10.57 -4.56
CA SER A 106 19.82 11.71 -3.63
C SER A 106 18.48 12.45 -3.74
N GLU A 107 17.92 12.60 -4.94
CA GLU A 107 16.63 13.22 -5.14
C GLU A 107 15.47 12.32 -4.65
N LEU A 108 15.54 11.00 -4.91
CA LEU A 108 14.57 10.04 -4.40
C LEU A 108 14.53 10.05 -2.86
N GLU A 109 15.70 9.95 -2.24
CA GLU A 109 15.86 9.90 -0.78
C GLU A 109 15.39 11.21 -0.12
N MET A 110 15.73 12.36 -0.68
CA MET A 110 15.26 13.67 -0.21
C MET A 110 13.73 13.77 -0.29
N ARG A 111 13.14 13.36 -1.40
CA ARG A 111 11.69 13.38 -1.59
C ARG A 111 10.99 12.41 -0.65
N TYR A 112 11.51 11.20 -0.51
CA TYR A 112 11.01 10.17 0.40
C TYR A 112 11.05 10.64 1.86
N SER A 113 12.19 11.15 2.32
CA SER A 113 12.37 11.64 3.69
C SER A 113 11.40 12.77 4.01
N LYS A 114 11.22 13.71 3.10
CA LYS A 114 10.24 14.79 3.25
C LYS A 114 8.81 14.28 3.43
N PHE A 115 8.39 13.29 2.64
CA PHE A 115 7.06 12.69 2.81
C PHE A 115 6.96 11.84 4.06
N LYS A 116 8.03 11.13 4.45
CA LYS A 116 8.09 10.39 5.71
C LYS A 116 7.83 11.32 6.90
N ASP A 117 8.49 12.48 6.94
CA ASP A 117 8.30 13.48 7.98
C ASP A 117 6.85 14.01 8.01
N TRP A 118 6.29 14.36 6.85
CA TRP A 118 4.93 14.89 6.79
C TRP A 118 3.87 13.84 7.15
N LEU A 119 4.04 12.61 6.72
CA LEU A 119 3.11 11.52 7.07
C LEU A 119 3.19 11.17 8.55
N SER A 120 4.40 11.19 9.15
CA SER A 120 4.60 10.93 10.58
C SER A 120 3.99 12.00 11.50
N GLN A 121 3.79 13.22 11.00
CA GLN A 121 3.06 14.27 11.74
C GLN A 121 1.54 14.01 11.79
N LYS A 122 1.02 13.22 10.88
CA LYS A 122 -0.43 13.04 10.70
C LYS A 122 -0.92 11.63 11.01
N TYR A 123 -0.08 10.63 10.83
CA TYR A 123 -0.43 9.22 10.91
C TYR A 123 0.54 8.47 11.83
N LEU A 124 0.08 7.40 12.45
CA LEU A 124 0.91 6.54 13.28
C LEU A 124 1.81 5.68 12.40
N LEU A 125 3.13 5.83 12.53
CA LEU A 125 4.09 4.93 11.88
C LEU A 125 3.98 3.53 12.49
N LEU A 126 3.67 2.53 11.68
CA LEU A 126 3.53 1.12 12.08
C LEU A 126 4.79 0.31 11.73
N GLU A 127 5.40 0.62 10.59
CA GLU A 127 6.54 -0.11 10.06
C GLU A 127 7.41 0.80 9.20
N SER A 128 8.73 0.63 9.27
CA SER A 128 9.69 1.32 8.41
C SER A 128 10.85 0.37 8.09
N THR A 129 11.10 0.16 6.81
CA THR A 129 12.24 -0.61 6.29
C THR A 129 12.96 0.28 5.28
N GLU A 130 14.25 0.50 5.51
CA GLU A 130 15.12 1.35 4.66
C GLU A 130 16.47 0.65 4.54
N GLU A 131 16.58 -0.25 3.56
CA GLU A 131 17.75 -1.11 3.45
C GLU A 131 18.13 -1.43 2.01
N PHE A 132 19.42 -1.72 1.83
CA PHE A 132 19.99 -2.29 0.63
C PHE A 132 20.44 -3.72 0.93
N GLN A 133 20.03 -4.67 0.10
CA GLN A 133 20.43 -6.07 0.24
C GLN A 133 21.86 -6.31 -0.25
N GLY A 134 22.55 -7.27 0.39
CA GLY A 134 23.94 -7.64 0.05
C GLY A 134 24.96 -6.61 0.55
N TYR A 135 25.95 -6.26 -0.28
CA TYR A 135 26.99 -5.29 0.09
C TYR A 135 26.41 -3.84 0.17
N PRO A 136 26.95 -3.00 1.07
CA PRO A 136 26.53 -1.60 1.15
C PRO A 136 26.87 -0.85 -0.14
N PRO A 137 25.95 -0.01 -0.68
CA PRO A 137 26.24 0.81 -1.84
C PRO A 137 27.27 1.91 -1.48
N SER A 138 28.20 2.17 -2.40
CA SER A 138 29.29 3.12 -2.22
C SER A 138 29.02 4.50 -2.83
N SER A 139 28.00 4.61 -3.68
CA SER A 139 27.69 5.83 -4.45
C SER A 139 26.18 5.92 -4.75
N ASP A 140 25.72 7.09 -5.21
CA ASP A 140 24.37 7.29 -5.74
C ASP A 140 24.05 6.33 -6.88
N SER A 141 25.00 6.14 -7.80
CA SER A 141 24.86 5.21 -8.93
C SER A 141 24.69 3.76 -8.46
N ASP A 142 25.43 3.34 -7.42
CA ASP A 142 25.27 2.02 -6.80
C ASP A 142 23.89 1.85 -6.20
N LYS A 143 23.39 2.86 -5.48
CA LYS A 143 22.06 2.86 -4.90
C LYS A 143 20.97 2.74 -5.96
N MET A 144 21.08 3.49 -7.07
CA MET A 144 20.16 3.39 -8.20
C MET A 144 20.23 2.01 -8.86
N THR A 145 21.43 1.45 -9.03
CA THR A 145 21.60 0.09 -9.55
C THR A 145 20.91 -0.95 -8.67
N LYS A 146 21.05 -0.85 -7.34
CA LYS A 146 20.37 -1.73 -6.40
C LYS A 146 18.85 -1.58 -6.46
N LEU A 147 18.33 -0.36 -6.61
CA LEU A 147 16.92 -0.12 -6.81
C LEU A 147 16.39 -0.81 -8.08
N ILE A 148 17.10 -0.69 -9.20
CA ILE A 148 16.71 -1.28 -10.48
C ILE A 148 16.73 -2.81 -10.43
N LEU A 149 17.67 -3.39 -9.68
CA LEU A 149 17.84 -4.84 -9.51
C LEU A 149 16.94 -5.43 -8.40
N ASP A 150 16.02 -4.64 -7.84
CA ASP A 150 15.13 -5.03 -6.72
C ASP A 150 15.90 -5.46 -5.45
N ASN A 151 17.10 -4.92 -5.25
CA ASN A 151 17.97 -5.12 -4.08
C ASN A 151 17.92 -3.92 -3.12
N CYS A 152 16.81 -3.20 -3.11
CA CYS A 152 16.57 -2.00 -2.30
C CYS A 152 15.13 -2.01 -1.79
N THR A 153 14.97 -1.86 -0.47
CA THR A 153 13.65 -1.73 0.17
C THR A 153 13.60 -0.42 0.94
N TYR A 154 12.80 0.52 0.45
CA TYR A 154 12.44 1.76 1.15
C TYR A 154 10.93 1.81 1.22
N LEU A 155 10.40 1.48 2.40
CA LEU A 155 8.96 1.35 2.65
C LEU A 155 8.63 1.84 4.05
N CYS A 156 7.65 2.74 4.18
CA CYS A 156 6.96 3.00 5.43
C CYS A 156 5.50 2.63 5.33
N ARG A 157 4.94 2.08 6.40
CA ARG A 157 3.51 1.82 6.57
C ARG A 157 2.98 2.62 7.75
N TYR A 158 1.92 3.36 7.52
CA TYR A 158 1.24 4.17 8.53
C TYR A 158 -0.19 3.70 8.74
N GLY A 159 -0.68 3.82 9.97
CA GLY A 159 -2.09 3.63 10.32
C GLY A 159 -2.82 4.96 10.42
N ALA A 160 -3.95 5.07 9.76
CA ALA A 160 -4.87 6.19 9.91
C ALA A 160 -6.01 5.81 10.86
N GLY A 161 -6.24 6.63 11.89
CA GLY A 161 -7.36 6.47 12.83
C GLY A 161 -8.41 7.56 12.66
N SER A 162 -9.64 7.25 13.11
CA SER A 162 -10.70 8.23 13.30
C SER A 162 -10.47 9.04 14.57
N SER A 163 -11.29 10.06 14.79
CA SER A 163 -11.29 10.80 16.07
C SER A 163 -11.67 9.95 17.28
N SER A 164 -12.40 8.84 17.07
CA SER A 164 -12.73 7.83 18.08
C SER A 164 -11.67 6.76 18.27
N GLY A 165 -10.54 6.84 17.54
CA GLY A 165 -9.45 5.88 17.62
C GLY A 165 -9.63 4.61 16.79
N GLU A 166 -10.69 4.51 15.99
CA GLU A 166 -10.92 3.36 15.10
C GLU A 166 -10.03 3.43 13.87
N PHE A 167 -9.54 2.26 13.41
CA PHE A 167 -8.68 2.16 12.24
C PHE A 167 -9.47 2.41 10.95
N LEU A 168 -9.07 3.41 10.17
CA LEU A 168 -9.68 3.80 8.90
C LEU A 168 -8.96 3.24 7.68
N GLY A 169 -7.68 2.89 7.80
CA GLY A 169 -6.89 2.38 6.69
C GLY A 169 -5.39 2.55 6.87
N ALA A 170 -4.67 2.10 5.87
CA ALA A 170 -3.22 2.19 5.82
C ALA A 170 -2.74 3.15 4.73
N ILE A 171 -1.61 3.81 5.00
CA ILE A 171 -0.88 4.60 4.02
C ILE A 171 0.51 3.98 3.87
N TYR A 172 0.94 3.78 2.64
CA TYR A 172 2.26 3.28 2.30
C TYR A 172 3.04 4.35 1.58
N LEU A 173 4.28 4.56 1.99
CA LEU A 173 5.25 5.41 1.30
C LEU A 173 6.40 4.52 0.84
N ALA A 174 6.78 4.58 -0.43
CA ALA A 174 7.86 3.74 -0.96
C ALA A 174 8.68 4.45 -2.03
N ILE A 175 9.92 4.01 -2.18
CA ILE A 175 10.75 4.23 -3.38
C ILE A 175 10.62 2.97 -4.26
N LYS A 176 10.41 3.16 -5.56
CA LYS A 176 10.28 2.08 -6.55
C LYS A 176 11.09 2.40 -7.80
N SER A 177 11.57 1.35 -8.48
CA SER A 177 12.16 1.47 -9.80
C SER A 177 11.08 1.74 -10.86
N SER A 178 11.41 2.54 -11.87
CA SER A 178 10.56 2.73 -13.04
C SER A 178 10.71 1.55 -13.99
N SER A 179 9.60 0.89 -14.34
CA SER A 179 9.58 -0.17 -15.35
C SER A 179 9.61 0.36 -16.78
N SER A 180 9.29 1.64 -16.97
CA SER A 180 9.16 2.27 -18.29
C SER A 180 10.46 2.94 -18.77
N VAL A 181 11.35 3.32 -17.84
CA VAL A 181 12.62 3.99 -18.15
C VAL A 181 13.73 3.38 -17.31
N TYR A 182 14.70 2.77 -18.02
CA TYR A 182 15.87 2.17 -17.35
C TYR A 182 16.72 3.25 -16.68
N GLY A 183 17.10 3.00 -15.43
CA GLY A 183 17.93 3.92 -14.66
C GLY A 183 17.18 4.94 -13.83
N GLU A 184 15.85 4.94 -13.87
CA GLU A 184 15.01 5.86 -13.09
C GLU A 184 14.23 5.16 -11.98
N GLY A 185 13.89 5.94 -10.97
CA GLY A 185 12.99 5.54 -9.89
C GLY A 185 11.97 6.63 -9.59
N TYR A 186 11.01 6.31 -8.73
CA TYR A 186 10.00 7.25 -8.25
C TYR A 186 9.64 6.99 -6.80
N VAL A 187 9.17 8.03 -6.13
CA VAL A 187 8.50 7.91 -4.84
C VAL A 187 7.00 7.72 -5.09
N CYS A 188 6.35 6.88 -4.31
CA CYS A 188 4.90 6.75 -4.35
C CYS A 188 4.30 6.75 -2.94
N ILE A 189 3.04 7.24 -2.86
CA ILE A 189 2.21 7.16 -1.66
C ILE A 189 0.92 6.44 -2.03
N GLU A 190 0.57 5.39 -1.29
CA GLU A 190 -0.66 4.64 -1.50
C GLU A 190 -1.56 4.74 -0.27
N TYR A 191 -2.81 5.08 -0.47
CA TYR A 191 -3.87 5.14 0.54
C TYR A 191 -4.82 3.97 0.31
N GLN A 192 -4.98 3.11 1.30
CA GLN A 192 -5.86 1.95 1.25
C GLN A 192 -6.91 2.07 2.35
N ASP A 193 -8.17 2.22 1.94
CA ASP A 193 -9.31 2.26 2.83
C ASP A 193 -9.58 0.89 3.45
N TYR A 194 -9.82 0.85 4.77
CA TYR A 194 -10.02 -0.41 5.48
C TYR A 194 -11.34 -1.09 5.12
N LEU A 195 -12.45 -0.33 5.14
CA LEU A 195 -13.78 -0.89 4.91
C LEU A 195 -13.97 -1.44 3.50
N ASN A 196 -13.57 -0.66 2.50
CA ASN A 196 -13.66 -1.09 1.10
C ASN A 196 -12.54 -2.06 0.73
N GLY A 197 -11.38 -2.00 1.41
CA GLY A 197 -10.27 -2.95 1.25
C GLY A 197 -10.65 -4.37 1.66
N ILE A 198 -11.26 -4.54 2.86
CA ILE A 198 -11.75 -5.86 3.32
C ILE A 198 -12.76 -6.43 2.34
N LYS A 199 -13.71 -5.63 1.87
CA LYS A 199 -14.71 -6.10 0.90
C LYS A 199 -14.08 -6.55 -0.41
N ALA A 200 -13.06 -5.82 -0.89
CA ALA A 200 -12.35 -6.17 -2.11
C ALA A 200 -11.50 -7.44 -1.95
N GLU A 201 -10.93 -7.67 -0.76
CA GLU A 201 -10.16 -8.87 -0.44
C GLU A 201 -11.06 -10.11 -0.29
N GLN A 202 -12.18 -9.97 0.45
CA GLN A 202 -13.14 -11.04 0.62
C GLN A 202 -13.68 -11.52 -0.72
N GLU A 203 -13.99 -10.59 -1.62
CA GLU A 203 -14.43 -10.87 -2.97
C GLU A 203 -13.39 -11.67 -3.78
N PHE A 204 -12.12 -11.33 -3.64
CA PHE A 204 -11.04 -12.07 -4.29
C PHE A 204 -10.99 -13.53 -3.77
N ILE A 205 -11.14 -13.72 -2.45
CA ILE A 205 -11.16 -15.04 -1.81
C ILE A 205 -12.38 -15.86 -2.30
N ASP A 206 -13.56 -15.24 -2.37
CA ASP A 206 -14.80 -15.89 -2.78
C ASP A 206 -14.78 -16.35 -4.25
N ASN A 207 -13.85 -15.84 -5.06
CA ASN A 207 -13.67 -16.20 -6.47
C ASN A 207 -12.49 -17.17 -6.73
N LEU A 208 -11.81 -17.67 -5.67
CA LEU A 208 -10.79 -18.72 -5.78
C LEU A 208 -11.40 -20.11 -5.78
#